data_73106301f6cc34cf8ad2d8b4cace0f72
#
_entry.id   73106301f6cc34cf8ad2d8b4cace0f72
#
_cell.length_a   1.000
_cell.length_b   1.000
_cell.length_c   1.000
_cell.angle_alpha   90.00
_cell.angle_beta   90.00
_cell.angle_gamma   90.00
#
_symmetry.space_group_name_H-M   'P 1'
#
loop_
_entity.id
_entity.type
_entity.pdbx_description
1 polymer ?
#
loop_
_entity_poly.entity_id
_entity_poly.type
_entity_poly.pdbx_seq_one_letter_code
_entity_poly.pdbx_strand_id
1 'polypeptide(L)'
;MKIRILLLSLFLLILSCNTDDDNQNNETEYKQKMREFVIGISQYSKSQNSQFIIIPQNGIELVSSNGDASGQNDNAYLNSIDGNGQEDLFFGYNNDDEATPTSDNEYLRNLLNKSKNNGKTILTIDYCSTPTKVSSSYNQNKNAGYISFAADKRELNSIPIFPSPIHNENSADIKKLSEVKNFLYLINPSNFNTKSSFINAVTATNYDLLIMDLYFTDGSSFTASEINQLRNKANGGKRLVISYMSIGEAENYRYYWQSNWNSNKPEWLDAENPAWKGNYKVKYWNKDWQNIIFGNSSSYTQKVINAGFDGVYLDIIDAFEYYE
;
A
#
# COMPACT_ATOMS: atom_id res chain seq x y z
N MET A 1 -0.54 60.51 60.79
CA MET A 1 0.30 59.32 60.72
C MET A 1 -0.26 58.45 59.60
N LYS A 2 0.34 58.50 58.39
CA LYS A 2 -0.18 57.76 57.20
C LYS A 2 0.67 56.51 57.03
N ILE A 3 0.06 55.34 57.17
CA ILE A 3 0.68 54.04 56.93
C ILE A 3 0.60 53.76 55.42
N ARG A 4 1.75 53.61 54.78
CA ARG A 4 1.86 53.13 53.37
C ARG A 4 1.98 51.62 53.42
N ILE A 5 1.00 50.97 52.78
CA ILE A 5 1.04 49.51 52.52
C ILE A 5 1.78 49.31 51.19
N LEU A 6 2.89 48.57 51.26
CA LEU A 6 3.68 48.18 50.10
C LEU A 6 3.09 46.85 49.55
N LEU A 7 2.49 46.89 48.37
CA LEU A 7 2.03 45.69 47.64
C LEU A 7 3.22 45.11 46.90
N LEU A 8 3.65 43.94 47.32
CA LEU A 8 4.66 43.11 46.65
C LEU A 8 3.94 42.24 45.62
N SER A 9 4.05 42.60 44.32
CA SER A 9 3.53 41.76 43.23
C SER A 9 4.48 40.60 42.96
N LEU A 10 4.02 39.42 43.31
CA LEU A 10 4.71 38.15 42.99
C LEU A 10 4.44 37.82 41.51
N PHE A 11 5.43 37.93 40.64
CA PHE A 11 5.40 37.46 39.28
C PHE A 11 5.60 35.95 39.29
N LEU A 12 4.52 35.16 39.11
CA LEU A 12 4.61 33.75 38.78
C LEU A 12 5.04 33.63 37.32
N LEU A 13 6.27 33.25 37.06
CA LEU A 13 6.70 32.73 35.78
C LEU A 13 6.08 31.32 35.61
N ILE A 14 5.05 31.23 34.79
CA ILE A 14 4.54 29.96 34.31
C ILE A 14 5.52 29.51 33.23
N LEU A 15 6.39 28.55 33.57
CA LEU A 15 7.11 27.75 32.58
C LEU A 15 6.08 26.83 31.93
N SER A 16 5.57 27.24 30.79
CA SER A 16 4.86 26.34 29.87
C SER A 16 5.91 25.39 29.30
N CYS A 17 5.93 24.14 29.75
CA CYS A 17 6.59 23.07 29.04
C CYS A 17 5.83 22.87 27.73
N ASN A 18 6.43 23.17 26.62
CA ASN A 18 5.98 22.75 25.29
C ASN A 18 6.18 21.23 25.18
N THR A 19 5.15 20.44 25.51
CA THR A 19 5.12 19.00 25.22
C THR A 19 4.66 18.71 23.80
N ASP A 20 4.13 19.73 23.08
CA ASP A 20 3.61 19.59 21.73
C ASP A 20 4.69 19.58 20.64
N ASP A 21 5.85 20.23 20.86
CA ASP A 21 6.93 20.30 19.88
C ASP A 21 7.70 18.96 19.74
N ASP A 22 7.82 18.17 20.80
CA ASP A 22 8.53 16.89 20.78
C ASP A 22 7.71 15.81 20.04
N ASN A 23 6.38 15.81 20.17
CA ASN A 23 5.52 14.88 19.47
C ASN A 23 5.45 15.19 17.96
N GLN A 24 5.32 16.46 17.56
CA GLN A 24 5.32 16.85 16.15
C GLN A 24 6.64 16.52 15.46
N ASN A 25 7.77 16.66 16.14
CA ASN A 25 9.08 16.27 15.61
C ASN A 25 9.21 14.76 15.38
N ASN A 26 8.70 13.94 16.28
CA ASN A 26 8.71 12.48 16.16
C ASN A 26 7.80 11.99 15.01
N GLU A 27 6.59 12.51 14.92
CA GLU A 27 5.63 12.19 13.86
C GLU A 27 6.21 12.46 12.47
N THR A 28 6.82 13.63 12.28
CA THR A 28 7.47 13.98 11.01
C THR A 28 8.67 13.09 10.72
N GLU A 29 9.42 12.66 11.74
CA GLU A 29 10.60 11.81 11.60
C GLU A 29 10.25 10.42 11.08
N TYR A 30 9.20 9.74 11.60
CA TYR A 30 8.81 8.41 11.14
C TYR A 30 8.23 8.42 9.74
N LYS A 31 7.39 9.40 9.40
CA LYS A 31 6.94 9.61 8.01
C LYS A 31 8.12 9.81 7.05
N GLN A 32 9.13 10.60 7.44
CA GLN A 32 10.32 10.81 6.62
C GLN A 32 11.13 9.51 6.41
N LYS A 33 11.31 8.71 7.46
CA LYS A 33 11.97 7.40 7.36
C LYS A 33 11.24 6.45 6.40
N MET A 34 9.90 6.48 6.37
CA MET A 34 9.12 5.66 5.43
C MET A 34 9.26 6.18 3.99
N ARG A 35 9.23 7.51 3.76
CA ARG A 35 9.54 8.07 2.43
C ARG A 35 10.90 7.60 1.92
N GLU A 36 11.93 7.70 2.74
CA GLU A 36 13.29 7.27 2.39
C GLU A 36 13.35 5.78 2.05
N PHE A 37 12.60 4.94 2.75
CA PHE A 37 12.52 3.52 2.48
C PHE A 37 11.89 3.23 1.11
N VAL A 38 10.74 3.83 0.80
CA VAL A 38 10.07 3.70 -0.50
C VAL A 38 10.95 4.26 -1.63
N ILE A 39 11.58 5.41 -1.43
CA ILE A 39 12.54 6.00 -2.38
C ILE A 39 13.70 5.02 -2.65
N GLY A 40 14.25 4.41 -1.60
CA GLY A 40 15.32 3.41 -1.74
C GLY A 40 14.90 2.19 -2.56
N ILE A 41 13.70 1.64 -2.31
CA ILE A 41 13.13 0.54 -3.11
C ILE A 41 12.98 0.97 -4.58
N SER A 42 12.47 2.17 -4.82
CA SER A 42 12.28 2.72 -6.17
C SER A 42 13.60 2.87 -6.91
N GLN A 43 14.60 3.51 -6.30
CA GLN A 43 15.92 3.71 -6.89
C GLN A 43 16.58 2.38 -7.24
N TYR A 44 16.56 1.41 -6.30
CA TYR A 44 17.10 0.08 -6.54
C TYR A 44 16.40 -0.62 -7.71
N SER A 45 15.08 -0.68 -7.69
CA SER A 45 14.28 -1.37 -8.71
C SER A 45 14.45 -0.74 -10.09
N LYS A 46 14.38 0.59 -10.18
CA LYS A 46 14.50 1.34 -11.44
C LYS A 46 15.93 1.33 -11.99
N SER A 47 16.94 1.09 -11.15
CA SER A 47 18.30 0.83 -11.64
C SER A 47 18.43 -0.51 -12.36
N GLN A 48 17.61 -1.50 -12.03
CA GLN A 48 17.56 -2.81 -12.69
C GLN A 48 16.64 -2.81 -13.90
N ASN A 49 15.50 -2.13 -13.80
CA ASN A 49 14.50 -1.96 -14.85
C ASN A 49 13.87 -0.58 -14.74
N SER A 50 14.22 0.35 -15.63
CA SER A 50 13.74 1.74 -15.59
C SER A 50 12.22 1.91 -15.71
N GLN A 51 11.50 0.87 -16.16
CA GLN A 51 10.04 0.85 -16.27
C GLN A 51 9.36 0.17 -15.06
N PHE A 52 10.11 -0.24 -14.04
CA PHE A 52 9.56 -0.92 -12.87
C PHE A 52 8.63 0.00 -12.08
N ILE A 53 7.42 -0.48 -11.83
CA ILE A 53 6.32 0.31 -11.25
C ILE A 53 6.34 0.21 -9.73
N ILE A 54 6.18 1.33 -9.03
CA ILE A 54 6.13 1.43 -7.56
C ILE A 54 4.79 2.03 -7.14
N ILE A 55 4.00 1.27 -6.39
CA ILE A 55 2.66 1.67 -5.93
C ILE A 55 2.58 1.44 -4.42
N PRO A 56 2.78 2.45 -3.57
CA PRO A 56 2.48 2.37 -2.14
C PRO A 56 0.96 2.28 -1.90
N GLN A 57 0.55 1.46 -0.92
CA GLN A 57 -0.84 1.32 -0.47
C GLN A 57 -1.04 1.99 0.88
N ASN A 58 -2.09 2.78 1.04
CA ASN A 58 -2.39 3.56 2.26
C ASN A 58 -1.27 4.59 2.56
N GLY A 59 -1.15 5.09 3.79
CA GLY A 59 -0.11 6.07 4.16
C GLY A 59 -0.02 7.26 3.19
N ILE A 60 -1.15 7.71 2.67
CA ILE A 60 -1.21 8.74 1.63
C ILE A 60 -0.67 10.09 2.11
N GLU A 61 -0.55 10.29 3.41
CA GLU A 61 0.06 11.45 4.07
C GLU A 61 1.50 11.69 3.58
N LEU A 62 2.20 10.65 3.17
CA LEU A 62 3.58 10.72 2.68
C LEU A 62 3.75 11.58 1.43
N VAL A 63 2.69 11.87 0.67
CA VAL A 63 2.74 12.78 -0.49
C VAL A 63 2.88 14.25 -0.11
N SER A 64 2.72 14.56 1.18
CA SER A 64 2.77 15.92 1.72
C SER A 64 3.89 16.06 2.76
N SER A 65 4.59 17.18 2.76
CA SER A 65 5.74 17.42 3.65
C SER A 65 5.40 17.41 5.14
N ASN A 66 4.16 17.74 5.49
CA ASN A 66 3.65 17.78 6.86
C ASN A 66 2.57 16.71 7.15
N GLY A 67 2.34 15.77 6.22
CA GLY A 67 1.31 14.76 6.36
C GLY A 67 -0.13 15.25 6.13
N ASP A 68 -0.36 16.52 5.84
CA ASP A 68 -1.67 17.13 5.64
C ASP A 68 -1.84 17.61 4.17
N ALA A 69 -3.08 17.63 3.69
CA ALA A 69 -3.39 18.07 2.33
C ALA A 69 -3.01 19.55 2.07
N SER A 70 -2.96 20.38 3.10
CA SER A 70 -2.53 21.78 3.03
C SER A 70 -1.00 21.95 2.92
N GLY A 71 -0.22 20.94 3.29
CA GLY A 71 1.24 20.97 3.22
C GLY A 71 1.79 21.04 1.79
N GLN A 72 3.08 21.33 1.67
CA GLN A 72 3.76 21.28 0.38
C GLN A 72 3.86 19.83 -0.13
N ASN A 73 3.99 19.66 -1.45
CA ASN A 73 4.27 18.33 -2.01
C ASN A 73 5.63 17.82 -1.54
N ASP A 74 5.71 16.55 -1.11
CA ASP A 74 6.99 15.88 -1.03
C ASP A 74 7.40 15.41 -2.43
N ASN A 75 8.14 16.26 -3.12
CA ASN A 75 8.53 15.98 -4.51
C ASN A 75 9.49 14.81 -4.64
N ALA A 76 10.33 14.53 -3.64
CA ALA A 76 11.25 13.41 -3.67
C ALA A 76 10.47 12.08 -3.65
N TYR A 77 9.49 11.98 -2.75
CA TYR A 77 8.60 10.83 -2.66
C TYR A 77 7.72 10.69 -3.91
N LEU A 78 7.02 11.75 -4.30
CA LEU A 78 6.15 11.73 -5.48
C LEU A 78 6.90 11.34 -6.76
N ASN A 79 8.14 11.80 -6.97
CA ASN A 79 8.93 11.42 -8.12
C ASN A 79 9.43 9.98 -8.10
N SER A 80 9.43 9.32 -6.94
CA SER A 80 9.85 7.93 -6.80
C SER A 80 8.75 6.91 -7.06
N ILE A 81 7.47 7.29 -6.97
CA ILE A 81 6.31 6.42 -7.13
C ILE A 81 5.60 6.65 -8.47
N ASP A 82 4.83 5.65 -8.92
CA ASP A 82 4.07 5.69 -10.17
C ASP A 82 2.55 5.76 -9.94
N GLY A 83 2.10 5.36 -8.76
CA GLY A 83 0.71 5.42 -8.32
C GLY A 83 0.59 5.32 -6.81
N ASN A 84 -0.63 5.43 -6.30
CA ASN A 84 -1.01 5.12 -4.92
C ASN A 84 -2.18 4.15 -4.90
N GLY A 85 -2.12 3.18 -4.00
CA GLY A 85 -3.25 2.36 -3.58
C GLY A 85 -3.94 2.97 -2.37
N GLN A 86 -5.26 2.83 -2.27
CA GLN A 86 -6.03 3.26 -1.10
C GLN A 86 -7.18 2.31 -0.86
N GLU A 87 -7.24 1.74 0.32
CA GLU A 87 -8.35 0.91 0.76
C GLU A 87 -9.45 1.74 1.41
N ASP A 88 -10.66 1.18 1.47
CA ASP A 88 -11.80 1.69 2.23
C ASP A 88 -12.21 3.14 1.87
N LEU A 89 -11.99 3.57 0.62
CA LEU A 89 -12.19 4.97 0.26
C LEU A 89 -13.65 5.39 0.29
N PHE A 90 -14.54 4.61 -0.34
CA PHE A 90 -15.98 4.89 -0.37
C PHE A 90 -16.80 3.86 0.41
N PHE A 91 -16.29 2.62 0.57
CA PHE A 91 -16.92 1.54 1.31
C PHE A 91 -15.87 0.70 2.03
N GLY A 92 -16.18 0.30 3.27
CA GLY A 92 -15.38 -0.67 4.02
C GLY A 92 -14.74 -0.14 5.30
N TYR A 93 -14.63 1.18 5.48
CA TYR A 93 -13.85 1.81 6.54
C TYR A 93 -14.17 1.30 7.96
N ASN A 94 -15.45 1.28 8.33
CA ASN A 94 -15.89 0.72 9.62
C ASN A 94 -16.30 -0.75 9.48
N ASN A 95 -17.09 -1.07 8.44
CA ASN A 95 -17.55 -2.41 8.14
C ASN A 95 -17.74 -2.58 6.63
N ASP A 96 -17.58 -3.81 6.15
CA ASP A 96 -17.83 -4.13 4.75
C ASP A 96 -19.27 -3.78 4.37
N ASP A 97 -19.46 -3.37 3.12
CA ASP A 97 -20.76 -2.88 2.63
C ASP A 97 -21.28 -1.57 3.30
N GLU A 98 -20.53 -0.96 4.18
CA GLU A 98 -20.89 0.36 4.76
C GLU A 98 -20.15 1.49 4.05
N ALA A 99 -20.83 2.61 3.87
CA ALA A 99 -20.19 3.80 3.31
C ALA A 99 -19.17 4.35 4.29
N THR A 100 -18.00 4.70 3.76
CA THR A 100 -16.95 5.37 4.51
C THR A 100 -17.47 6.72 5.04
N PRO A 101 -17.24 7.07 6.32
CA PRO A 101 -17.66 8.35 6.87
C PRO A 101 -17.17 9.52 6.00
N THR A 102 -18.01 10.55 5.85
CA THR A 102 -17.73 11.67 4.95
C THR A 102 -16.41 12.36 5.28
N SER A 103 -16.11 12.56 6.57
CA SER A 103 -14.84 13.19 7.02
C SER A 103 -13.61 12.42 6.56
N ASP A 104 -13.63 11.10 6.73
CA ASP A 104 -12.50 10.23 6.38
C ASP A 104 -12.35 10.14 4.85
N ASN A 105 -13.47 10.00 4.13
CA ASN A 105 -13.47 10.05 2.67
C ASN A 105 -12.90 11.38 2.12
N GLU A 106 -13.31 12.52 2.68
CA GLU A 106 -12.82 13.84 2.27
C GLU A 106 -11.33 14.00 2.59
N TYR A 107 -10.90 13.59 3.76
CA TYR A 107 -9.50 13.62 4.17
C TYR A 107 -8.63 12.83 3.19
N LEU A 108 -8.93 11.56 2.98
CA LEU A 108 -8.19 10.69 2.05
C LEU A 108 -8.19 11.24 0.62
N ARG A 109 -9.35 11.68 0.12
CA ARG A 109 -9.46 12.23 -1.23
C ARG A 109 -8.67 13.50 -1.44
N ASN A 110 -8.55 14.35 -0.44
CA ASN A 110 -7.76 15.56 -0.53
C ASN A 110 -6.27 15.23 -0.79
N LEU A 111 -5.73 14.24 -0.09
CA LEU A 111 -4.36 13.76 -0.26
C LEU A 111 -4.20 12.96 -1.56
N LEU A 112 -5.14 12.07 -1.90
CA LEU A 112 -5.14 11.31 -3.17
C LEU A 112 -5.18 12.26 -4.38
N ASN A 113 -5.96 13.34 -4.31
CA ASN A 113 -6.00 14.35 -5.37
C ASN A 113 -4.65 15.08 -5.50
N LYS A 114 -3.94 15.31 -4.39
CA LYS A 114 -2.58 15.86 -4.43
C LYS A 114 -1.66 14.94 -5.25
N SER A 115 -1.67 13.64 -5.00
CA SER A 115 -0.92 12.64 -5.76
C SER A 115 -1.36 12.60 -7.24
N LYS A 116 -2.66 12.52 -7.50
CA LYS A 116 -3.23 12.50 -8.85
C LYS A 116 -2.83 13.74 -9.66
N ASN A 117 -2.88 14.92 -9.06
CA ASN A 117 -2.50 16.18 -9.71
C ASN A 117 -1.00 16.27 -10.03
N ASN A 118 -0.19 15.41 -9.41
CA ASN A 118 1.22 15.19 -9.75
C ASN A 118 1.42 14.02 -10.74
N GLY A 119 0.37 13.62 -11.47
CA GLY A 119 0.42 12.63 -12.54
C GLY A 119 0.48 11.18 -12.07
N LYS A 120 0.15 10.89 -10.79
CA LYS A 120 0.14 9.52 -10.28
C LYS A 120 -1.20 8.85 -10.52
N THR A 121 -1.16 7.55 -10.82
CA THR A 121 -2.37 6.72 -10.96
C THR A 121 -2.90 6.36 -9.58
N ILE A 122 -4.19 6.57 -9.33
CA ILE A 122 -4.84 6.20 -8.08
C ILE A 122 -5.61 4.91 -8.29
N LEU A 123 -5.29 3.89 -7.49
CA LEU A 123 -5.98 2.60 -7.40
C LEU A 123 -6.72 2.55 -6.07
N THR A 124 -8.01 2.28 -6.08
CA THR A 124 -8.81 2.23 -4.86
C THR A 124 -9.44 0.85 -4.69
N ILE A 125 -9.47 0.38 -3.46
CA ILE A 125 -10.10 -0.88 -3.08
C ILE A 125 -11.23 -0.55 -2.10
N ASP A 126 -12.47 -0.83 -2.49
CA ASP A 126 -13.63 -0.72 -1.60
C ASP A 126 -14.12 -2.11 -1.25
N TYR A 127 -14.32 -2.39 0.04
CA TYR A 127 -14.86 -3.67 0.49
C TYR A 127 -16.38 -3.63 0.52
N CYS A 128 -16.97 -4.10 -0.59
CA CYS A 128 -18.43 -4.18 -0.76
C CYS A 128 -18.80 -5.31 -1.73
N SER A 129 -19.87 -6.03 -1.39
CA SER A 129 -20.36 -7.19 -2.15
C SER A 129 -21.81 -7.05 -2.64
N THR A 130 -22.61 -6.18 -2.00
CA THR A 130 -23.98 -5.89 -2.45
C THR A 130 -23.96 -5.18 -3.81
N PRO A 131 -24.63 -5.71 -4.88
CA PRO A 131 -24.51 -5.18 -6.23
C PRO A 131 -24.77 -3.68 -6.40
N THR A 132 -25.70 -3.11 -5.64
CA THR A 132 -25.97 -1.65 -5.64
C THR A 132 -24.80 -0.85 -5.05
N LYS A 133 -24.12 -1.38 -4.02
CA LYS A 133 -22.95 -0.76 -3.39
C LYS A 133 -21.71 -0.89 -4.26
N VAL A 134 -21.50 -2.06 -4.86
CA VAL A 134 -20.45 -2.27 -5.86
C VAL A 134 -20.60 -1.28 -7.02
N SER A 135 -21.82 -1.13 -7.57
CA SER A 135 -22.08 -0.16 -8.63
C SER A 135 -21.86 1.28 -8.18
N SER A 136 -22.21 1.60 -6.93
CA SER A 136 -21.98 2.92 -6.32
C SER A 136 -20.49 3.20 -6.15
N SER A 137 -19.71 2.23 -5.63
CA SER A 137 -18.25 2.31 -5.50
C SER A 137 -17.59 2.65 -6.85
N TYR A 138 -17.85 1.86 -7.88
CA TYR A 138 -17.30 2.12 -9.21
C TYR A 138 -17.66 3.51 -9.75
N ASN A 139 -18.91 3.95 -9.55
CA ASN A 139 -19.35 5.26 -10.03
C ASN A 139 -18.68 6.41 -9.26
N GLN A 140 -18.56 6.33 -7.95
CA GLN A 140 -17.93 7.35 -7.12
C GLN A 140 -16.44 7.47 -7.44
N ASN A 141 -15.73 6.36 -7.54
CA ASN A 141 -14.32 6.31 -7.94
C ASN A 141 -14.10 6.88 -9.34
N LYS A 142 -14.93 6.48 -10.31
CA LYS A 142 -14.89 7.03 -11.67
C LYS A 142 -15.06 8.55 -11.68
N ASN A 143 -16.01 9.07 -10.91
CA ASN A 143 -16.25 10.52 -10.80
C ASN A 143 -15.07 11.26 -10.16
N ALA A 144 -14.35 10.60 -9.24
CA ALA A 144 -13.11 11.13 -8.66
C ALA A 144 -11.90 11.02 -9.61
N GLY A 145 -12.03 10.26 -10.72
CA GLY A 145 -10.96 9.99 -11.67
C GLY A 145 -9.95 8.97 -11.15
N TYR A 146 -10.43 7.98 -10.36
CA TYR A 146 -9.67 6.88 -9.82
C TYR A 146 -10.04 5.58 -10.51
N ILE A 147 -9.13 4.61 -10.47
CA ILE A 147 -9.34 3.24 -10.94
C ILE A 147 -9.66 2.40 -9.72
N SER A 148 -10.76 1.66 -9.73
CA SER A 148 -11.23 0.96 -8.53
C SER A 148 -11.43 -0.54 -8.74
N PHE A 149 -11.34 -1.24 -7.62
CA PHE A 149 -11.69 -2.64 -7.45
C PHE A 149 -12.65 -2.75 -6.26
N ALA A 150 -13.85 -3.28 -6.49
CA ALA A 150 -14.78 -3.62 -5.42
C ALA A 150 -14.48 -5.07 -5.00
N ALA A 151 -13.85 -5.21 -3.84
CA ALA A 151 -13.52 -6.51 -3.26
C ALA A 151 -14.75 -7.08 -2.53
N ASP A 152 -15.12 -8.30 -2.88
CA ASP A 152 -16.22 -9.02 -2.24
C ASP A 152 -15.85 -9.63 -0.89
N LYS A 153 -14.54 -9.66 -0.55
CA LYS A 153 -13.97 -10.20 0.69
C LYS A 153 -12.63 -9.55 1.02
N ARG A 154 -12.39 -9.32 2.30
CA ARG A 154 -11.11 -8.79 2.82
C ARG A 154 -9.95 -9.78 2.70
N GLU A 155 -10.25 -11.07 2.60
CA GLU A 155 -9.23 -12.09 2.37
C GLU A 155 -8.58 -11.97 0.99
N LEU A 156 -9.17 -11.24 0.03
CA LEU A 156 -8.66 -11.05 -1.32
C LEU A 156 -8.22 -12.36 -1.98
N ASN A 157 -9.06 -13.40 -1.81
CA ASN A 157 -8.81 -14.79 -2.21
C ASN A 157 -9.71 -15.28 -3.33
N SER A 158 -10.54 -14.42 -3.92
CA SER A 158 -11.51 -14.75 -4.97
C SER A 158 -11.51 -13.73 -6.11
N ILE A 159 -11.97 -14.15 -7.27
CA ILE A 159 -12.28 -13.27 -8.39
C ILE A 159 -13.77 -12.96 -8.28
N PRO A 160 -14.17 -11.68 -8.07
CA PRO A 160 -15.57 -11.32 -7.94
C PRO A 160 -16.37 -11.70 -9.19
N ILE A 161 -17.60 -12.20 -8.99
CA ILE A 161 -18.51 -12.55 -10.07
C ILE A 161 -19.35 -11.36 -10.57
N PHE A 162 -19.34 -10.26 -9.86
CA PHE A 162 -20.05 -9.02 -10.19
C PHE A 162 -19.09 -7.82 -10.08
N PRO A 163 -19.14 -6.87 -11.04
CA PRO A 163 -20.03 -6.82 -12.20
C PRO A 163 -19.62 -7.80 -13.32
N SER A 164 -20.58 -8.19 -14.13
CA SER A 164 -20.33 -8.96 -15.36
C SER A 164 -21.03 -8.26 -16.52
N PRO A 165 -20.27 -7.79 -17.56
CA PRO A 165 -18.81 -7.86 -17.69
C PRO A 165 -18.07 -7.03 -16.63
N ILE A 166 -16.76 -7.23 -16.53
CA ILE A 166 -15.87 -6.47 -15.62
C ILE A 166 -16.01 -4.97 -15.91
N HIS A 167 -16.02 -4.15 -14.85
CA HIS A 167 -16.10 -2.69 -15.02
C HIS A 167 -14.94 -2.17 -15.89
N ASN A 168 -15.26 -1.36 -16.91
CA ASN A 168 -14.30 -0.84 -17.89
C ASN A 168 -13.50 -1.93 -18.64
N GLU A 169 -14.07 -3.12 -18.85
CA GLU A 169 -13.45 -4.19 -19.63
C GLU A 169 -13.01 -3.70 -21.03
N ASN A 170 -11.83 -4.11 -21.45
CA ASN A 170 -11.27 -3.78 -22.76
C ASN A 170 -10.24 -4.83 -23.21
N SER A 171 -9.89 -4.82 -24.52
CA SER A 171 -8.94 -5.75 -25.14
C SER A 171 -7.57 -5.15 -25.44
N ALA A 172 -7.25 -3.98 -24.88
CA ALA A 172 -5.97 -3.31 -25.11
C ALA A 172 -4.80 -4.10 -24.51
N ASP A 173 -3.63 -3.99 -25.14
CA ASP A 173 -2.36 -4.35 -24.54
C ASP A 173 -1.91 -3.23 -23.61
N ILE A 174 -1.88 -3.51 -22.30
CA ILE A 174 -1.49 -2.55 -21.29
C ILE A 174 0.03 -2.62 -21.08
N LYS A 175 0.71 -1.50 -21.26
CA LYS A 175 2.18 -1.38 -21.14
C LYS A 175 2.62 -0.41 -20.06
N LYS A 176 1.72 0.46 -19.59
CA LYS A 176 2.00 1.49 -18.57
C LYS A 176 0.85 1.54 -17.57
N LEU A 177 1.15 1.87 -16.34
CA LEU A 177 0.15 2.02 -15.28
C LEU A 177 -0.95 3.05 -15.64
N SER A 178 -0.60 4.12 -16.36
CA SER A 178 -1.55 5.16 -16.82
C SER A 178 -2.57 4.68 -17.86
N GLU A 179 -2.36 3.53 -18.49
CA GLU A 179 -3.27 2.93 -19.48
C GLU A 179 -4.33 2.03 -18.81
N VAL A 180 -4.11 1.61 -17.56
CA VAL A 180 -4.99 0.72 -16.80
C VAL A 180 -6.37 1.36 -16.62
N LYS A 181 -7.44 0.58 -16.81
CA LYS A 181 -8.84 1.00 -16.63
C LYS A 181 -9.58 0.22 -15.55
N ASN A 182 -9.03 -0.93 -15.17
CA ASN A 182 -9.55 -1.81 -14.12
C ASN A 182 -8.42 -2.69 -13.59
N PHE A 183 -8.59 -3.25 -12.41
CA PHE A 183 -7.60 -4.18 -11.86
C PHE A 183 -8.26 -5.26 -11.01
N LEU A 184 -7.55 -6.37 -10.82
CA LEU A 184 -7.86 -7.45 -9.90
C LEU A 184 -6.85 -7.43 -8.76
N TYR A 185 -7.33 -7.38 -7.52
CA TYR A 185 -6.51 -7.51 -6.31
C TYR A 185 -6.75 -8.90 -5.71
N LEU A 186 -5.79 -9.82 -5.89
CA LEU A 186 -5.91 -11.26 -5.56
C LEU A 186 -4.59 -11.74 -4.96
N ILE A 187 -4.33 -11.35 -3.71
CA ILE A 187 -3.05 -11.60 -3.04
C ILE A 187 -3.01 -12.89 -2.21
N ASN A 188 -4.17 -13.43 -1.88
CA ASN A 188 -4.28 -14.67 -1.12
C ASN A 188 -4.90 -15.77 -1.99
N PRO A 189 -4.07 -16.64 -2.62
CA PRO A 189 -4.58 -17.66 -3.53
C PRO A 189 -5.16 -18.90 -2.83
N SER A 190 -5.62 -18.79 -1.57
CA SER A 190 -6.09 -19.93 -0.73
C SER A 190 -7.28 -20.70 -1.30
N ASN A 191 -8.06 -20.11 -2.19
CA ASN A 191 -9.17 -20.78 -2.87
C ASN A 191 -8.74 -21.59 -4.11
N PHE A 192 -7.44 -21.60 -4.44
CA PHE A 192 -6.90 -22.32 -5.60
C PHE A 192 -6.01 -23.47 -5.12
N ASN A 193 -6.32 -24.68 -5.58
CA ASN A 193 -5.58 -25.88 -5.16
C ASN A 193 -4.15 -25.95 -5.73
N THR A 194 -3.90 -25.30 -6.86
CA THR A 194 -2.60 -25.32 -7.56
C THR A 194 -2.34 -23.99 -8.25
N LYS A 195 -1.05 -23.67 -8.51
CA LYS A 195 -0.68 -22.54 -9.37
C LYS A 195 -1.35 -22.58 -10.74
N SER A 196 -1.46 -23.77 -11.34
CA SER A 196 -2.12 -23.96 -12.64
C SER A 196 -3.60 -23.57 -12.57
N SER A 197 -4.33 -23.94 -11.52
CA SER A 197 -5.72 -23.54 -11.35
C SER A 197 -5.88 -22.03 -11.15
N PHE A 198 -4.96 -21.41 -10.41
CA PHE A 198 -4.89 -19.95 -10.25
C PHE A 198 -4.63 -19.25 -11.60
N ILE A 199 -3.60 -19.68 -12.34
CA ILE A 199 -3.23 -19.12 -13.63
C ILE A 199 -4.41 -19.23 -14.62
N ASN A 200 -5.04 -20.39 -14.70
CA ASN A 200 -6.20 -20.62 -15.58
C ASN A 200 -7.37 -19.69 -15.23
N ALA A 201 -7.68 -19.53 -13.94
CA ALA A 201 -8.76 -18.65 -13.50
C ALA A 201 -8.47 -17.18 -13.83
N VAL A 202 -7.25 -16.70 -13.58
CA VAL A 202 -6.85 -15.32 -13.88
C VAL A 202 -6.82 -15.04 -15.38
N THR A 203 -6.25 -15.95 -16.18
CA THR A 203 -6.17 -15.78 -17.64
C THR A 203 -7.55 -15.87 -18.34
N ALA A 204 -8.55 -16.41 -17.67
CA ALA A 204 -9.94 -16.37 -18.10
C ALA A 204 -10.63 -15.01 -17.87
N THR A 205 -9.94 -14.02 -17.30
CA THR A 205 -10.46 -12.66 -17.06
C THR A 205 -9.84 -11.63 -17.99
N ASN A 206 -10.44 -10.43 -18.02
CA ASN A 206 -10.00 -9.32 -18.87
C ASN A 206 -9.53 -8.09 -18.06
N TYR A 207 -9.12 -8.28 -16.80
CA TYR A 207 -8.52 -7.21 -16.02
C TYR A 207 -7.21 -6.70 -16.65
N ASP A 208 -7.01 -5.38 -16.62
CA ASP A 208 -5.84 -4.69 -17.18
C ASP A 208 -4.60 -4.79 -16.30
N LEU A 209 -4.80 -4.98 -15.01
CA LEU A 209 -3.77 -5.10 -14.00
C LEU A 209 -4.14 -6.22 -13.04
N LEU A 210 -3.16 -7.04 -12.68
CA LEU A 210 -3.24 -8.03 -11.60
C LEU A 210 -2.27 -7.62 -10.49
N ILE A 211 -2.77 -7.47 -9.27
CA ILE A 211 -1.95 -7.37 -8.06
C ILE A 211 -2.06 -8.72 -7.34
N MET A 212 -0.94 -9.40 -7.15
CA MET A 212 -0.86 -10.74 -6.57
C MET A 212 0.42 -10.93 -5.75
N ASP A 213 0.47 -11.95 -4.91
CA ASP A 213 1.69 -12.32 -4.20
C ASP A 213 2.71 -13.02 -5.12
N LEU A 214 4.01 -12.82 -4.87
CA LEU A 214 5.08 -13.61 -5.51
C LEU A 214 5.00 -15.11 -5.14
N TYR A 215 4.46 -15.42 -3.97
CA TYR A 215 4.42 -16.78 -3.43
C TYR A 215 3.01 -17.36 -3.49
N PHE A 216 2.94 -18.65 -3.82
CA PHE A 216 1.71 -19.42 -3.71
C PHE A 216 1.54 -19.95 -2.28
N THR A 217 0.38 -20.54 -1.97
CA THR A 217 0.03 -21.03 -0.63
C THR A 217 0.97 -22.09 -0.06
N ASP A 218 1.70 -22.81 -0.93
CA ASP A 218 2.71 -23.81 -0.56
C ASP A 218 4.11 -23.21 -0.30
N GLY A 219 4.22 -21.88 -0.34
CA GLY A 219 5.48 -21.13 -0.17
C GLY A 219 6.38 -21.12 -1.40
N SER A 220 6.00 -21.76 -2.50
CA SER A 220 6.76 -21.72 -3.75
C SER A 220 6.54 -20.42 -4.50
N SER A 221 7.60 -19.78 -5.01
CA SER A 221 7.49 -18.57 -5.82
C SER A 221 6.97 -18.88 -7.23
N PHE A 222 6.21 -17.94 -7.82
CA PHE A 222 5.90 -18.01 -9.24
C PHE A 222 7.17 -17.77 -10.06
N THR A 223 7.30 -18.54 -11.15
CA THR A 223 8.39 -18.43 -12.11
C THR A 223 8.12 -17.36 -13.17
N ALA A 224 9.17 -16.90 -13.87
CA ALA A 224 9.03 -15.95 -14.97
C ALA A 224 8.11 -16.48 -16.09
N SER A 225 8.09 -17.78 -16.34
CA SER A 225 7.18 -18.41 -17.31
C SER A 225 5.72 -18.34 -16.85
N GLU A 226 5.45 -18.57 -15.57
CA GLU A 226 4.09 -18.47 -14.99
C GLU A 226 3.60 -17.01 -14.97
N ILE A 227 4.45 -16.04 -14.60
CA ILE A 227 4.11 -14.62 -14.68
C ILE A 227 3.83 -14.19 -16.11
N ASN A 228 4.62 -14.69 -17.08
CA ASN A 228 4.36 -14.39 -18.50
C ASN A 228 3.02 -14.96 -18.98
N GLN A 229 2.58 -16.13 -18.49
CA GLN A 229 1.25 -16.65 -18.78
C GLN A 229 0.15 -15.75 -18.22
N LEU A 230 0.29 -15.27 -16.97
CA LEU A 230 -0.65 -14.39 -16.30
C LEU A 230 -0.88 -13.05 -17.01
N ARG A 231 0.04 -12.62 -17.88
CA ARG A 231 -0.13 -11.41 -18.71
C ARG A 231 -1.26 -11.51 -19.72
N ASN A 232 -1.69 -12.71 -20.09
CA ASN A 232 -2.73 -12.88 -21.10
C ASN A 232 -4.12 -12.59 -20.52
N LYS A 233 -4.92 -11.80 -21.23
CA LYS A 233 -6.35 -11.62 -21.03
C LYS A 233 -7.14 -12.60 -21.90
N ALA A 234 -8.34 -13.00 -21.47
CA ALA A 234 -9.20 -13.91 -22.23
C ALA A 234 -9.57 -13.38 -23.62
N ASN A 235 -9.68 -12.08 -23.78
CA ASN A 235 -10.02 -11.39 -25.03
C ASN A 235 -8.82 -11.10 -25.95
N GLY A 236 -7.64 -11.65 -25.65
CA GLY A 236 -6.42 -11.53 -26.46
C GLY A 236 -5.49 -10.37 -26.11
N GLY A 237 -5.92 -9.43 -25.28
CA GLY A 237 -5.05 -8.35 -24.80
C GLY A 237 -4.03 -8.81 -23.73
N LYS A 238 -3.17 -7.89 -23.33
CA LYS A 238 -2.16 -8.10 -22.29
C LYS A 238 -2.42 -7.21 -21.08
N ARG A 239 -2.09 -7.72 -19.87
CA ARG A 239 -2.15 -6.98 -18.60
C ARG A 239 -0.78 -6.77 -17.99
N LEU A 240 -0.70 -5.81 -17.07
CA LEU A 240 0.42 -5.72 -16.13
C LEU A 240 0.22 -6.70 -14.97
N VAL A 241 1.33 -7.21 -14.43
CA VAL A 241 1.34 -8.09 -13.25
C VAL A 241 2.27 -7.47 -12.20
N ILE A 242 1.70 -7.05 -11.07
CA ILE A 242 2.37 -6.35 -9.97
C ILE A 242 2.43 -7.26 -8.76
N SER A 243 3.59 -7.34 -8.09
CA SER A 243 3.75 -8.12 -6.88
C SER A 243 3.35 -7.33 -5.65
N TYR A 244 2.41 -7.86 -4.85
CA TYR A 244 2.21 -7.43 -3.47
C TYR A 244 3.48 -7.67 -2.64
N MET A 245 3.81 -6.76 -1.74
CA MET A 245 4.93 -6.89 -0.82
C MET A 245 4.71 -6.03 0.42
N SER A 246 4.57 -6.65 1.60
CA SER A 246 4.59 -5.93 2.87
C SER A 246 6.01 -5.42 3.16
N ILE A 247 6.13 -4.14 3.53
CA ILE A 247 7.42 -3.54 3.90
C ILE A 247 7.44 -2.97 5.33
N GLY A 248 6.29 -2.72 5.93
CA GLY A 248 6.15 -2.25 7.31
C GLY A 248 5.97 -3.37 8.33
N GLU A 249 5.78 -4.61 7.86
CA GLU A 249 5.67 -5.80 8.72
C GLU A 249 6.46 -6.97 8.14
N ALA A 250 7.04 -7.78 9.02
CA ALA A 250 7.65 -9.06 8.68
C ALA A 250 6.63 -10.19 8.87
N GLU A 251 6.58 -11.10 7.91
CA GLU A 251 5.62 -12.21 7.88
C GLU A 251 6.35 -13.53 8.16
N ASN A 252 5.92 -14.28 9.19
CA ASN A 252 6.63 -15.47 9.67
C ASN A 252 6.56 -16.69 8.74
N TYR A 253 5.77 -16.59 7.68
CA TYR A 253 5.64 -17.59 6.62
C TYR A 253 6.46 -17.27 5.37
N ARG A 254 7.23 -16.17 5.38
CA ARG A 254 8.09 -15.78 4.25
C ARG A 254 9.45 -16.46 4.28
N TYR A 255 10.07 -16.59 3.12
CA TYR A 255 11.37 -17.21 2.90
C TYR A 255 12.50 -16.65 3.77
N TYR A 256 12.40 -15.40 4.20
CA TYR A 256 13.43 -14.74 5.01
C TYR A 256 13.31 -15.01 6.51
N TRP A 257 12.15 -15.54 6.95
CA TRP A 257 11.91 -15.76 8.38
C TRP A 257 12.82 -16.85 8.93
N GLN A 258 13.39 -16.61 10.10
CA GLN A 258 14.25 -17.56 10.80
C GLN A 258 13.53 -18.08 12.06
N SER A 259 13.52 -19.37 12.25
CA SER A 259 12.80 -20.03 13.37
C SER A 259 13.28 -19.59 14.76
N ASN A 260 14.56 -19.18 14.87
CA ASN A 260 15.12 -18.66 16.11
C ASN A 260 14.66 -17.25 16.48
N TRP A 261 14.00 -16.50 15.59
CA TRP A 261 13.49 -15.16 15.89
C TRP A 261 12.36 -15.18 16.92
N ASN A 262 11.71 -16.30 17.15
CA ASN A 262 10.74 -16.45 18.23
C ASN A 262 11.37 -16.30 19.63
N SER A 263 12.66 -16.65 19.79
CA SER A 263 13.40 -16.61 21.07
C SER A 263 14.56 -15.61 21.07
N ASN A 264 15.09 -15.27 19.90
CA ASN A 264 16.21 -14.34 19.72
C ASN A 264 15.88 -13.36 18.58
N LYS A 265 15.01 -12.41 18.91
CA LYS A 265 14.54 -11.40 17.94
C LYS A 265 15.71 -10.51 17.49
N PRO A 266 15.85 -10.25 16.17
CA PRO A 266 16.71 -9.17 15.71
C PRO A 266 16.18 -7.81 16.20
N GLU A 267 17.06 -6.83 16.28
CA GLU A 267 16.73 -5.50 16.84
C GLU A 267 15.58 -4.80 16.09
N TRP A 268 15.45 -5.06 14.80
CA TRP A 268 14.43 -4.46 13.95
C TRP A 268 13.05 -5.14 14.04
N LEU A 269 12.95 -6.36 14.60
CA LEU A 269 11.70 -7.12 14.73
C LEU A 269 10.99 -6.75 16.03
N ASP A 270 9.75 -6.29 15.93
CA ASP A 270 8.94 -5.88 17.06
C ASP A 270 7.79 -6.86 17.38
N ALA A 271 6.73 -6.40 18.02
CA ALA A 271 5.59 -7.21 18.42
C ALA A 271 4.79 -7.76 17.24
N GLU A 272 4.17 -8.93 17.43
CA GLU A 272 3.18 -9.45 16.48
C GLU A 272 1.98 -8.50 16.39
N ASN A 273 1.47 -8.30 15.18
CA ASN A 273 0.25 -7.54 14.93
C ASN A 273 -0.97 -8.33 15.46
N PRO A 274 -1.73 -7.83 16.44
CA PRO A 274 -2.83 -8.58 17.03
C PRO A 274 -3.99 -8.84 16.07
N ALA A 275 -4.14 -8.03 15.02
CA ALA A 275 -5.16 -8.20 13.99
C ALA A 275 -4.76 -9.22 12.91
N TRP A 276 -3.45 -9.41 12.68
CA TRP A 276 -2.91 -10.26 11.62
C TRP A 276 -1.88 -11.24 12.18
N LYS A 277 -2.34 -12.40 12.64
CA LYS A 277 -1.47 -13.43 13.19
C LYS A 277 -0.40 -13.86 12.18
N GLY A 278 0.84 -13.88 12.63
CA GLY A 278 2.00 -14.21 11.80
C GLY A 278 2.69 -12.98 11.19
N ASN A 279 2.10 -11.81 11.33
CA ASN A 279 2.68 -10.53 10.91
C ASN A 279 3.28 -9.81 12.12
N TYR A 280 4.45 -9.27 11.98
CA TYR A 280 5.21 -8.63 13.06
C TYR A 280 5.63 -7.24 12.63
N LYS A 281 5.38 -6.23 13.46
CA LYS A 281 5.87 -4.86 13.27
C LYS A 281 7.38 -4.84 13.12
N VAL A 282 7.90 -3.96 12.28
CA VAL A 282 9.34 -3.82 12.06
C VAL A 282 9.78 -2.37 12.15
N LYS A 283 10.97 -2.14 12.68
CA LYS A 283 11.65 -0.85 12.57
C LYS A 283 12.15 -0.68 11.13
N TYR A 284 11.27 -0.28 10.23
CA TYR A 284 11.49 -0.24 8.77
C TYR A 284 12.67 0.66 8.35
N TRP A 285 13.14 1.55 9.23
CA TRP A 285 14.36 2.33 9.02
C TRP A 285 15.65 1.58 9.35
N ASN A 286 15.56 0.38 9.94
CA ASN A 286 16.73 -0.44 10.26
C ASN A 286 17.31 -1.04 8.99
N LYS A 287 18.64 -0.93 8.83
CA LYS A 287 19.35 -1.38 7.63
C LYS A 287 19.26 -2.88 7.37
N ASP A 288 19.23 -3.70 8.42
CA ASP A 288 19.14 -5.15 8.26
C ASP A 288 17.78 -5.56 7.70
N TRP A 289 16.68 -4.91 8.15
CA TRP A 289 15.37 -5.09 7.54
C TRP A 289 15.35 -4.59 6.10
N GLN A 290 15.87 -3.40 5.84
CA GLN A 290 15.95 -2.85 4.48
C GLN A 290 16.70 -3.78 3.53
N ASN A 291 17.80 -4.43 3.99
CA ASN A 291 18.57 -5.39 3.21
C ASN A 291 17.78 -6.68 2.87
N ILE A 292 16.79 -7.07 3.69
CA ILE A 292 15.85 -8.15 3.35
C ILE A 292 14.93 -7.71 2.21
N ILE A 293 14.49 -6.45 2.22
CA ILE A 293 13.52 -5.93 1.24
C ILE A 293 14.18 -5.57 -0.09
N PHE A 294 15.31 -4.82 -0.10
CA PHE A 294 15.97 -4.39 -1.33
C PHE A 294 17.50 -4.27 -1.18
N GLY A 295 18.20 -4.04 -2.28
CA GLY A 295 19.60 -3.62 -2.28
C GLY A 295 20.63 -4.74 -2.50
N ASN A 296 20.21 -6.00 -2.63
CA ASN A 296 21.11 -7.13 -2.91
C ASN A 296 20.40 -8.23 -3.72
N SER A 297 21.19 -9.21 -4.19
CA SER A 297 20.72 -10.29 -5.10
C SER A 297 19.73 -11.27 -4.45
N SER A 298 19.65 -11.34 -3.13
CA SER A 298 18.76 -12.23 -2.38
C SER A 298 17.53 -11.50 -1.80
N SER A 299 17.46 -10.17 -1.93
CA SER A 299 16.39 -9.33 -1.40
C SER A 299 15.04 -9.64 -2.04
N TYR A 300 13.95 -9.32 -1.34
CA TYR A 300 12.60 -9.58 -1.81
C TYR A 300 12.32 -8.90 -3.16
N THR A 301 12.64 -7.60 -3.26
CA THR A 301 12.49 -6.85 -4.51
C THR A 301 13.25 -7.49 -5.67
N GLN A 302 14.48 -8.01 -5.43
CA GLN A 302 15.23 -8.69 -6.48
C GLN A 302 14.57 -9.99 -6.93
N LYS A 303 13.94 -10.74 -6.01
CA LYS A 303 13.19 -11.95 -6.36
C LYS A 303 11.96 -11.61 -7.22
N VAL A 304 11.25 -10.53 -6.90
CA VAL A 304 10.13 -10.02 -7.70
C VAL A 304 10.60 -9.64 -9.11
N ILE A 305 11.69 -8.91 -9.24
CA ILE A 305 12.28 -8.54 -10.53
C ILE A 305 12.67 -9.79 -11.33
N ASN A 306 13.34 -10.75 -10.71
CA ASN A 306 13.79 -11.99 -11.36
C ASN A 306 12.60 -12.87 -11.80
N ALA A 307 11.47 -12.83 -11.09
CA ALA A 307 10.25 -13.51 -11.48
C ALA A 307 9.51 -12.82 -12.64
N GLY A 308 9.93 -11.62 -13.03
CA GLY A 308 9.42 -10.92 -14.20
C GLY A 308 8.14 -10.13 -13.97
N PHE A 309 7.86 -9.71 -12.74
CA PHE A 309 6.78 -8.75 -12.44
C PHE A 309 7.10 -7.37 -13.04
N ASP A 310 6.04 -6.59 -13.32
CA ASP A 310 6.17 -5.22 -13.85
C ASP A 310 6.43 -4.18 -12.76
N GLY A 311 6.24 -4.56 -11.49
CA GLY A 311 6.41 -3.66 -10.36
C GLY A 311 6.02 -4.29 -9.05
N VAL A 312 5.94 -3.44 -8.01
CA VAL A 312 5.53 -3.80 -6.66
C VAL A 312 4.39 -2.92 -6.17
N TYR A 313 3.49 -3.53 -5.41
CA TYR A 313 2.44 -2.90 -4.62
C TYR A 313 2.87 -3.02 -3.15
N LEU A 314 3.31 -1.91 -2.59
CA LEU A 314 3.96 -1.85 -1.28
C LEU A 314 2.91 -1.62 -0.20
N ASP A 315 2.76 -2.60 0.68
CA ASP A 315 1.79 -2.55 1.77
C ASP A 315 2.44 -2.24 3.12
N ILE A 316 1.59 -1.84 4.08
CA ILE A 316 1.98 -1.38 5.43
C ILE A 316 2.91 -0.15 5.34
N ILE A 317 2.58 0.76 4.43
CA ILE A 317 3.26 2.05 4.29
C ILE A 317 2.96 2.96 5.49
N ASP A 318 1.78 2.81 6.08
CA ASP A 318 1.29 3.48 7.27
C ASP A 318 1.93 2.97 8.59
N ALA A 319 2.88 2.05 8.51
CA ALA A 319 3.63 1.55 9.69
C ALA A 319 4.30 2.66 10.52
N PHE A 320 4.45 3.88 10.00
CA PHE A 320 4.92 5.02 10.79
C PHE A 320 3.99 5.31 11.97
N GLU A 321 2.68 5.07 11.84
CA GLU A 321 1.69 5.24 12.91
C GLU A 321 1.95 4.34 14.13
N TYR A 322 2.71 3.27 13.98
CA TYR A 322 3.08 2.40 15.11
C TYR A 322 4.09 3.05 16.05
N TYR A 323 4.76 4.11 15.60
CA TYR A 323 5.90 4.71 16.29
C TYR A 323 5.71 6.20 16.61
N GLU A 324 4.60 6.78 16.16
CA GLU A 324 4.15 8.16 16.42
C GLU A 324 3.54 8.35 17.82
#